data_d45858978cb979e43b97313e113c7baa
#
_entry.id   d45858978cb979e43b97313e113c7baa
#
_cell.length_a   1.000
_cell.length_b   1.000
_cell.length_c   1.000
_cell.angle_alpha   90.00
_cell.angle_beta   90.00
_cell.angle_gamma   90.00
#
_symmetry.space_group_name_H-M   'P 1'
#
loop_
_entity.id
_entity.type
_entity.pdbx_description
1 polymer ?
#
loop_
_entity_poly.entity_id
_entity_poly.type
_entity_poly.pdbx_seq_one_letter_code
_entity_poly.pdbx_strand_id
1 'polypeptide(L)'
;VEFTTGNYKITTTPRREWQYIVDNVPCPDMGHNRRLIPISELLQQEVSQNANLSEVEVIAIVLYTGPMFQIYNTILRQFPEDKFSIFKDGDNLYSTTIFVLVSAVQKLSRFTRIPLGTMLYRGLGGKMDLPDIFFQIDSKGCSGYAEWAFLSTTSDRNVALGYSGVKERRPKAMVMVIETSSIDRGADISEFSQYPGENEFL
;
A
#
# COMPACT_ATOMS: atom_id res chain seq x y z
N VAL A 1 5.05 5.91 -14.18
CA VAL A 1 4.87 7.34 -13.89
C VAL A 1 6.08 7.78 -13.10
N GLU A 2 6.90 8.64 -13.68
CA GLU A 2 8.02 9.23 -12.95
C GLU A 2 7.51 10.35 -12.06
N PHE A 3 7.19 10.01 -10.83
CA PHE A 3 7.03 11.00 -9.78
C PHE A 3 8.42 11.47 -9.37
N THR A 4 8.94 12.45 -10.07
CA THR A 4 10.22 13.02 -9.71
C THR A 4 10.05 14.05 -8.62
N THR A 5 11.00 14.11 -7.71
CA THR A 5 11.09 15.14 -6.67
C THR A 5 11.11 16.58 -7.23
N GLY A 6 11.42 16.75 -8.50
CA GLY A 6 11.42 18.04 -9.18
C GLY A 6 10.08 18.78 -9.15
N ASN A 7 8.98 18.04 -9.00
CA ASN A 7 7.64 18.62 -8.88
C ASN A 7 7.30 19.09 -7.46
N TYR A 8 8.06 18.65 -6.45
CA TYR A 8 7.77 18.86 -5.05
C TYR A 8 9.05 19.19 -4.28
N LYS A 9 9.52 20.41 -4.43
CA LYS A 9 10.70 20.90 -3.68
C LYS A 9 10.44 21.23 -2.21
N ILE A 10 9.22 21.07 -1.76
CA ILE A 10 8.78 21.40 -0.39
C ILE A 10 7.84 20.28 0.04
N THR A 11 7.81 19.97 1.32
CA THR A 11 6.90 19.01 1.95
C THR A 11 5.52 19.04 1.29
N THR A 12 5.15 17.97 0.61
CA THR A 12 3.87 17.88 -0.07
C THR A 12 2.76 17.53 0.92
N THR A 13 1.53 17.71 0.47
CA THR A 13 0.34 17.33 1.22
C THR A 13 -0.49 16.35 0.40
N PRO A 14 -1.33 15.51 1.03
CA PRO A 14 -2.19 14.60 0.29
C PRO A 14 -2.99 15.28 -0.82
N ARG A 15 -3.53 16.47 -0.57
CA ARG A 15 -4.31 17.22 -1.58
C ARG A 15 -3.48 17.63 -2.79
N ARG A 16 -2.24 18.07 -2.60
CA ARG A 16 -1.35 18.47 -3.72
C ARG A 16 -0.94 17.24 -4.53
N GLU A 17 -0.64 16.14 -3.86
CA GLU A 17 -0.29 14.89 -4.50
C GLU A 17 -1.47 14.35 -5.31
N TRP A 18 -2.68 14.40 -4.74
CA TRP A 18 -3.90 14.00 -5.43
C TRP A 18 -4.18 14.87 -6.66
N GLN A 19 -4.06 16.18 -6.53
CA GLN A 19 -4.24 17.09 -7.66
C GLN A 19 -3.26 16.77 -8.80
N TYR A 20 -2.00 16.50 -8.44
CA TYR A 20 -1.01 16.09 -9.44
C TYR A 20 -1.39 14.77 -10.13
N ILE A 21 -1.87 13.80 -9.39
CA ILE A 21 -2.33 12.51 -9.94
C ILE A 21 -3.50 12.70 -10.90
N VAL A 22 -4.48 13.50 -10.51
CA VAL A 22 -5.67 13.76 -11.35
C VAL A 22 -5.28 14.46 -12.65
N ASP A 23 -4.36 15.43 -12.57
CA ASP A 23 -3.98 16.25 -13.72
C ASP A 23 -3.02 15.55 -14.69
N ASN A 24 -2.18 14.61 -14.19
CA ASN A 24 -1.04 14.10 -14.95
C ASN A 24 -1.04 12.58 -15.17
N VAL A 25 -1.84 11.83 -14.44
CA VAL A 25 -1.88 10.37 -14.58
C VAL A 25 -3.12 9.96 -15.37
N PRO A 26 -2.94 9.31 -16.56
CA PRO A 26 -4.07 8.88 -17.37
C PRO A 26 -5.03 7.97 -16.61
N CYS A 27 -6.32 8.19 -16.80
CA CYS A 27 -7.37 7.32 -16.32
C CYS A 27 -8.40 7.13 -17.47
N PRO A 28 -8.76 5.89 -17.86
CA PRO A 28 -8.27 4.63 -17.29
C PRO A 28 -6.82 4.33 -17.65
N ASP A 29 -6.10 3.69 -16.74
CA ASP A 29 -4.79 3.12 -17.00
C ASP A 29 -4.97 1.92 -17.94
N MET A 30 -4.39 2.00 -19.14
CA MET A 30 -4.57 0.97 -20.17
C MET A 30 -4.05 -0.38 -19.66
N GLY A 31 -4.97 -1.32 -19.46
CA GLY A 31 -4.69 -2.71 -19.07
C GLY A 31 -4.96 -3.06 -17.61
N HIS A 32 -5.24 -2.10 -16.74
CA HIS A 32 -5.43 -2.37 -15.30
C HIS A 32 -6.80 -1.97 -14.73
N ASN A 33 -7.75 -1.53 -15.57
CA ASN A 33 -9.09 -1.09 -15.16
C ASN A 33 -9.09 -0.08 -14.00
N ARG A 34 -8.07 0.76 -13.92
CA ARG A 34 -7.94 1.80 -12.92
C ARG A 34 -9.13 2.75 -12.97
N ARG A 35 -9.70 3.08 -11.83
CA ARG A 35 -10.76 4.07 -11.72
C ARG A 35 -10.38 5.15 -10.71
N LEU A 36 -10.82 6.37 -10.97
CA LEU A 36 -10.77 7.46 -10.01
C LEU A 36 -12.19 7.74 -9.53
N ILE A 37 -12.45 7.44 -8.27
CA ILE A 37 -13.72 7.75 -7.62
C ILE A 37 -13.59 9.17 -7.03
N PRO A 38 -14.61 10.03 -7.21
CA PRO A 38 -14.61 11.34 -6.56
C PRO A 38 -14.44 11.21 -5.04
N ILE A 39 -13.53 11.96 -4.47
CA ILE A 39 -13.25 11.93 -3.02
C ILE A 39 -14.52 12.24 -2.22
N SER A 40 -15.39 13.13 -2.73
CA SER A 40 -16.67 13.44 -2.10
C SER A 40 -17.61 12.24 -1.99
N GLU A 41 -17.58 11.32 -2.95
CA GLU A 41 -18.37 10.07 -2.89
C GLU A 41 -17.79 9.10 -1.87
N LEU A 42 -16.47 8.94 -1.86
CA LEU A 42 -15.79 8.08 -0.88
C LEU A 42 -16.00 8.56 0.55
N LEU A 43 -16.05 9.87 0.78
CA LEU A 43 -16.35 10.45 2.09
C LEU A 43 -17.78 10.16 2.57
N GLN A 44 -18.73 9.97 1.65
CA GLN A 44 -20.13 9.67 1.99
C GLN A 44 -20.36 8.18 2.24
N GLN A 45 -19.43 7.32 1.92
CA GLN A 45 -19.55 5.89 2.19
C GLN A 45 -19.67 5.62 3.70
N GLU A 46 -20.44 4.59 4.03
CA GLU A 46 -20.68 4.20 5.42
C GLU A 46 -19.38 3.92 6.18
N VAL A 47 -18.43 3.26 5.56
CA VAL A 47 -17.12 2.96 6.14
C VAL A 47 -16.35 4.23 6.51
N SER A 48 -16.37 5.25 5.64
CA SER A 48 -15.74 6.54 5.90
C SER A 48 -16.38 7.29 7.06
N GLN A 49 -17.71 7.29 7.10
CA GLN A 49 -18.48 7.94 8.16
C GLN A 49 -18.28 7.26 9.51
N ASN A 50 -18.38 5.93 9.55
CA ASN A 50 -18.21 5.15 10.77
C ASN A 50 -16.78 5.26 11.34
N ALA A 51 -15.77 5.29 10.46
CA ALA A 51 -14.39 5.49 10.87
C ALA A 51 -14.03 6.97 11.14
N ASN A 52 -14.97 7.90 10.91
CA ASN A 52 -14.74 9.35 11.01
C ASN A 52 -13.49 9.79 10.26
N LEU A 53 -13.40 9.39 8.98
CA LEU A 53 -12.29 9.77 8.13
C LEU A 53 -12.44 11.23 7.68
N SER A 54 -11.36 11.97 7.73
CA SER A 54 -11.26 13.28 7.10
C SER A 54 -10.97 13.13 5.60
N GLU A 55 -11.24 14.19 4.83
CA GLU A 55 -10.95 14.22 3.39
C GLU A 55 -9.48 13.86 3.07
N VAL A 56 -8.54 14.38 3.84
CA VAL A 56 -7.11 14.12 3.61
C VAL A 56 -6.71 12.67 3.91
N GLU A 57 -7.42 12.00 4.83
CA GLU A 57 -7.22 10.59 5.12
C GLU A 57 -7.76 9.72 3.98
N VAL A 58 -8.94 10.03 3.45
CA VAL A 58 -9.48 9.35 2.26
C VAL A 58 -8.54 9.54 1.07
N ILE A 59 -8.07 10.76 0.82
CA ILE A 59 -7.10 11.04 -0.24
C ILE A 59 -5.83 10.21 -0.05
N ALA A 60 -5.28 10.11 1.16
CA ALA A 60 -4.06 9.36 1.42
C ALA A 60 -4.23 7.85 1.14
N ILE A 61 -5.38 7.27 1.49
CA ILE A 61 -5.70 5.88 1.16
C ILE A 61 -5.77 5.70 -0.37
N VAL A 62 -6.52 6.55 -1.05
CA VAL A 62 -6.68 6.48 -2.52
C VAL A 62 -5.32 6.64 -3.22
N LEU A 63 -4.47 7.55 -2.78
CA LEU A 63 -3.11 7.71 -3.30
C LEU A 63 -2.30 6.42 -3.16
N TYR A 64 -2.40 5.77 -2.00
CA TYR A 64 -1.68 4.53 -1.75
C TYR A 64 -2.15 3.37 -2.64
N THR A 65 -3.45 3.23 -2.86
CA THR A 65 -3.99 2.18 -3.76
C THR A 65 -3.64 2.40 -5.23
N GLY A 66 -3.11 3.56 -5.59
CA GLY A 66 -2.59 3.90 -6.91
C GLY A 66 -1.06 3.79 -6.97
N PRO A 67 -0.42 4.43 -7.96
CA PRO A 67 1.03 4.29 -8.19
C PRO A 67 1.92 4.76 -7.02
N MET A 68 1.38 5.58 -6.11
CA MET A 68 2.15 6.17 -5.01
C MET A 68 2.63 5.15 -3.97
N PHE A 69 2.03 3.95 -3.90
CA PHE A 69 2.49 2.92 -2.96
C PHE A 69 3.98 2.59 -3.13
N GLN A 70 4.48 2.60 -4.37
CA GLN A 70 5.89 2.30 -4.64
C GLN A 70 6.80 3.34 -3.99
N ILE A 71 6.43 4.61 -4.08
CA ILE A 71 7.19 5.72 -3.53
C ILE A 71 7.19 5.66 -2.01
N TYR A 72 6.00 5.59 -1.40
CA TYR A 72 5.88 5.56 0.06
C TYR A 72 6.61 4.37 0.67
N ASN A 73 6.48 3.19 0.06
CA ASN A 73 7.16 2.00 0.54
C ASN A 73 8.68 2.04 0.31
N THR A 74 9.16 2.65 -0.77
CA THR A 74 10.60 2.89 -0.99
C THR A 74 11.17 3.79 0.11
N ILE A 75 10.44 4.85 0.46
CA ILE A 75 10.86 5.80 1.50
C ILE A 75 10.89 5.12 2.87
N LEU A 76 9.84 4.38 3.22
CA LEU A 76 9.75 3.70 4.51
C LEU A 76 10.82 2.61 4.68
N ARG A 77 11.12 1.86 3.62
CA ARG A 77 12.18 0.85 3.62
C ARG A 77 13.58 1.43 3.48
N GLN A 78 13.69 2.68 3.00
CA GLN A 78 14.96 3.29 2.56
C GLN A 78 15.69 2.41 1.53
N PHE A 79 14.93 1.70 0.71
CA PHE A 79 15.43 0.72 -0.25
C PHE A 79 14.50 0.63 -1.48
N PRO A 80 15.03 0.42 -2.70
CA PRO A 80 16.46 0.40 -3.04
C PRO A 80 17.12 1.77 -2.85
N GLU A 81 18.40 1.76 -2.47
CA GLU A 81 19.13 2.98 -2.08
C GLU A 81 19.19 4.04 -3.18
N ASP A 82 19.40 3.61 -4.43
CA ASP A 82 19.41 4.49 -5.61
C ASP A 82 18.08 5.23 -5.78
N LYS A 83 16.96 4.57 -5.53
CA LYS A 83 15.62 5.19 -5.59
C LYS A 83 15.32 6.05 -4.37
N PHE A 84 15.69 5.58 -3.18
CA PHE A 84 15.49 6.35 -1.95
C PHE A 84 16.26 7.67 -1.97
N SER A 85 17.52 7.66 -2.45
CA SER A 85 18.36 8.86 -2.56
C SER A 85 17.69 9.96 -3.39
N ILE A 86 16.95 9.64 -4.45
CA ILE A 86 16.23 10.62 -5.25
C ILE A 86 15.25 11.44 -4.39
N PHE A 87 14.52 10.79 -3.49
CA PHE A 87 13.55 11.47 -2.62
C PHE A 87 14.23 12.23 -1.48
N LYS A 88 15.28 11.65 -0.92
CA LYS A 88 16.10 12.27 0.12
C LYS A 88 16.79 13.53 -0.38
N ASP A 89 17.46 13.46 -1.53
CA ASP A 89 18.20 14.58 -2.13
C ASP A 89 17.25 15.65 -2.68
N GLY A 90 16.04 15.24 -3.08
CA GLY A 90 14.96 16.13 -3.50
C GLY A 90 14.19 16.80 -2.35
N ASP A 91 14.58 16.50 -1.10
CA ASP A 91 13.98 17.03 0.13
C ASP A 91 12.46 16.79 0.24
N ASN A 92 11.98 15.64 -0.30
CA ASN A 92 10.58 15.25 -0.20
C ASN A 92 10.43 13.77 0.18
N LEU A 93 10.26 13.50 1.44
CA LEU A 93 10.02 12.17 2.00
C LEU A 93 8.53 11.85 2.20
N TYR A 94 7.63 12.64 1.65
CA TYR A 94 6.17 12.43 1.72
C TYR A 94 5.65 12.16 3.14
N SER A 95 6.36 12.63 4.15
CA SER A 95 6.11 12.31 5.56
C SER A 95 4.71 12.72 6.03
N THR A 96 4.18 13.83 5.50
CA THR A 96 2.81 14.26 5.83
C THR A 96 1.78 13.24 5.34
N THR A 97 1.88 12.80 4.08
CA THR A 97 0.92 11.84 3.51
C THR A 97 1.05 10.46 4.14
N ILE A 98 2.28 10.02 4.40
CA ILE A 98 2.53 8.75 5.10
C ILE A 98 1.92 8.79 6.50
N PHE A 99 2.11 9.89 7.26
CA PHE A 99 1.52 10.04 8.58
C PHE A 99 -0.02 10.01 8.54
N VAL A 100 -0.61 10.73 7.59
CA VAL A 100 -2.07 10.77 7.39
C VAL A 100 -2.61 9.39 7.01
N LEU A 101 -1.89 8.64 6.15
CA LEU A 101 -2.25 7.28 5.78
C LEU A 101 -2.23 6.33 7.00
N VAL A 102 -1.22 6.42 7.85
CA VAL A 102 -1.17 5.64 9.10
C VAL A 102 -2.39 5.96 9.99
N SER A 103 -2.73 7.25 10.14
CA SER A 103 -3.94 7.67 10.88
C SER A 103 -5.20 7.05 10.31
N ALA A 104 -5.35 7.06 8.99
CA ALA A 104 -6.50 6.49 8.29
C ALA A 104 -6.63 4.98 8.53
N VAL A 105 -5.54 4.23 8.34
CA VAL A 105 -5.50 2.78 8.58
C VAL A 105 -5.84 2.45 10.03
N GLN A 106 -5.30 3.19 11.01
CA GLN A 106 -5.61 3.00 12.42
C GLN A 106 -7.10 3.24 12.75
N LYS A 107 -7.73 4.22 12.11
CA LYS A 107 -9.17 4.47 12.24
C LYS A 107 -9.98 3.33 11.63
N LEU A 108 -9.67 2.97 10.38
CA LEU A 108 -10.36 1.90 9.67
C LEU A 108 -10.24 0.55 10.39
N SER A 109 -9.10 0.18 10.91
CA SER A 109 -8.87 -1.10 11.59
C SER A 109 -9.78 -1.33 12.81
N ARG A 110 -10.38 -0.28 13.35
CA ARG A 110 -11.35 -0.37 14.45
C ARG A 110 -12.75 -0.74 13.96
N PHE A 111 -13.07 -0.45 12.72
CA PHE A 111 -14.39 -0.64 12.12
C PHE A 111 -14.42 -1.78 11.11
N THR A 112 -13.40 -1.90 10.28
CA THR A 112 -13.25 -2.99 9.32
C THR A 112 -12.71 -4.22 10.04
N ARG A 113 -13.61 -4.99 10.66
CA ARG A 113 -13.21 -6.20 11.38
C ARG A 113 -12.89 -7.31 10.39
N ILE A 114 -11.61 -7.56 10.17
CA ILE A 114 -11.16 -8.76 9.48
C ILE A 114 -11.38 -9.95 10.41
N PRO A 115 -12.14 -10.98 10.02
CA PRO A 115 -12.36 -12.15 10.85
C PRO A 115 -11.05 -12.84 11.23
N LEU A 116 -10.97 -13.35 12.45
CA LEU A 116 -9.82 -14.13 12.91
C LEU A 116 -9.63 -15.36 12.00
N GLY A 117 -8.39 -15.64 11.63
CA GLY A 117 -8.06 -16.75 10.73
C GLY A 117 -8.32 -16.47 9.26
N THR A 118 -8.65 -15.22 8.88
CA THR A 118 -8.73 -14.84 7.47
C THR A 118 -7.35 -14.98 6.83
N MET A 119 -7.29 -15.67 5.70
CA MET A 119 -6.08 -15.81 4.91
C MET A 119 -5.94 -14.62 3.96
N LEU A 120 -4.87 -13.88 4.11
CA LEU A 120 -4.47 -12.81 3.21
C LEU A 120 -3.24 -13.24 2.41
N TYR A 121 -3.13 -12.70 1.20
CA TYR A 121 -2.10 -13.09 0.25
C TYR A 121 -1.33 -11.89 -0.25
N ARG A 122 -0.01 -12.06 -0.47
CA ARG A 122 0.84 -11.05 -1.09
C ARG A 122 1.81 -11.70 -2.07
N GLY A 123 1.79 -11.26 -3.32
CA GLY A 123 2.79 -11.64 -4.32
C GLY A 123 4.10 -10.86 -4.12
N LEU A 124 5.23 -11.54 -4.14
CA LEU A 124 6.55 -10.95 -3.88
C LEU A 124 7.36 -10.67 -5.16
N GLY A 125 6.74 -10.63 -6.31
CA GLY A 125 7.37 -10.19 -7.57
C GLY A 125 8.48 -11.09 -8.11
N GLY A 126 8.73 -12.26 -7.52
CA GLY A 126 9.59 -13.30 -8.08
C GLY A 126 11.10 -13.02 -8.10
N LYS A 127 11.59 -12.12 -7.25
CA LYS A 127 13.02 -11.77 -7.19
C LYS A 127 13.70 -12.08 -5.85
N MET A 128 12.96 -12.56 -4.86
CA MET A 128 13.52 -12.74 -3.53
C MET A 128 13.65 -14.21 -3.16
N ASP A 129 14.86 -14.60 -2.79
CA ASP A 129 15.03 -15.66 -1.82
C ASP A 129 14.86 -15.06 -0.45
N LEU A 130 14.07 -15.68 0.40
CA LEU A 130 14.01 -15.28 1.80
C LEU A 130 15.38 -15.57 2.43
N PRO A 131 15.97 -14.61 3.14
CA PRO A 131 17.26 -14.82 3.78
C PRO A 131 17.15 -15.90 4.85
N ASP A 132 18.25 -16.62 5.10
CA ASP A 132 18.28 -17.72 6.08
C ASP A 132 17.80 -17.28 7.46
N ILE A 133 18.07 -16.03 7.84
CA ILE A 133 17.63 -15.47 9.12
C ILE A 133 16.09 -15.48 9.26
N PHE A 134 15.35 -15.51 8.16
CA PHE A 134 13.88 -15.61 8.20
C PHE A 134 13.40 -16.91 8.85
N PHE A 135 14.20 -18.00 8.70
CA PHE A 135 13.89 -19.33 9.22
C PHE A 135 14.59 -19.62 10.55
N GLN A 136 15.50 -18.76 10.98
CA GLN A 136 16.23 -18.93 12.23
C GLN A 136 15.43 -18.39 13.40
N ILE A 137 15.36 -19.18 14.46
CA ILE A 137 14.72 -18.77 15.71
C ILE A 137 15.70 -17.90 16.50
N ASP A 138 15.28 -16.70 16.87
CA ASP A 138 16.08 -15.79 17.69
C ASP A 138 16.13 -16.22 19.17
N SER A 139 16.84 -15.45 19.99
CA SER A 139 16.99 -15.72 21.43
C SER A 139 15.68 -15.61 22.23
N LYS A 140 14.62 -15.07 21.60
CA LYS A 140 13.28 -14.93 22.21
C LYS A 140 12.29 -15.98 21.69
N GLY A 141 12.74 -16.89 20.82
CA GLY A 141 11.91 -17.93 20.24
C GLY A 141 11.10 -17.46 19.02
N CYS A 142 11.45 -16.32 18.42
CA CYS A 142 10.78 -15.77 17.25
C CYS A 142 11.59 -16.01 15.98
N SER A 143 10.90 -16.24 14.87
CA SER A 143 11.47 -16.27 13.52
C SER A 143 10.64 -15.38 12.59
N GLY A 144 11.24 -14.89 11.51
CA GLY A 144 10.56 -14.05 10.55
C GLY A 144 11.30 -12.74 10.27
N TYR A 145 10.57 -11.71 9.84
CA TYR A 145 11.10 -10.36 9.63
C TYR A 145 10.06 -9.30 9.95
N ALA A 146 10.53 -8.08 10.21
CA ALA A 146 9.66 -6.93 10.33
C ALA A 146 9.58 -6.18 8.97
N GLU A 147 8.37 -5.95 8.46
CA GLU A 147 8.15 -5.06 7.33
C GLU A 147 8.13 -3.61 7.83
N TRP A 148 9.02 -2.79 7.31
CA TRP A 148 9.14 -1.38 7.68
C TRP A 148 8.18 -0.46 6.91
N ALA A 149 7.55 -1.00 5.87
CA ALA A 149 6.61 -0.28 5.03
C ALA A 149 5.19 -0.83 5.19
N PHE A 150 4.26 -0.27 4.42
CA PHE A 150 2.92 -0.82 4.37
C PHE A 150 2.92 -2.18 3.68
N LEU A 151 2.26 -3.14 4.31
CA LEU A 151 2.13 -4.50 3.80
C LEU A 151 0.77 -4.67 3.11
N SER A 152 0.65 -4.17 1.87
CA SER A 152 -0.56 -4.41 1.07
C SER A 152 -0.74 -5.90 0.78
N THR A 153 -1.93 -6.38 1.05
CA THR A 153 -2.34 -7.78 0.88
C THR A 153 -3.72 -7.84 0.23
N THR A 154 -4.12 -9.00 -0.23
CA THR A 154 -5.44 -9.25 -0.81
C THR A 154 -6.05 -10.52 -0.24
N SER A 155 -7.37 -10.61 -0.17
CA SER A 155 -8.08 -11.86 0.11
C SER A 155 -8.19 -12.78 -1.11
N ASP A 156 -7.94 -12.27 -2.32
CA ASP A 156 -7.94 -13.06 -3.55
C ASP A 156 -6.53 -13.59 -3.89
N ARG A 157 -6.35 -14.89 -3.74
CA ARG A 157 -5.10 -15.57 -4.07
C ARG A 157 -4.68 -15.38 -5.53
N ASN A 158 -5.62 -15.23 -6.47
CA ASN A 158 -5.29 -15.03 -7.90
C ASN A 158 -4.71 -13.66 -8.16
N VAL A 159 -5.19 -12.63 -7.45
CA VAL A 159 -4.59 -11.29 -7.47
C VAL A 159 -3.14 -11.37 -7.01
N ALA A 160 -2.86 -12.01 -5.86
CA ALA A 160 -1.50 -12.19 -5.36
C ALA A 160 -0.61 -13.01 -6.33
N LEU A 161 -1.16 -14.03 -6.98
CA LEU A 161 -0.45 -14.76 -8.03
C LEU A 161 -0.10 -13.86 -9.21
N GLY A 162 -0.97 -12.94 -9.59
CA GLY A 162 -0.69 -11.91 -10.59
C GLY A 162 0.55 -11.09 -10.25
N TYR A 163 0.72 -10.73 -8.99
CA TYR A 163 1.87 -9.96 -8.49
C TYR A 163 3.09 -10.81 -8.12
N SER A 164 3.01 -12.14 -8.16
CA SER A 164 4.12 -13.03 -7.77
C SER A 164 5.25 -13.13 -8.79
N GLY A 165 5.04 -12.64 -10.01
CA GLY A 165 5.99 -12.76 -11.12
C GLY A 165 5.78 -14.00 -12.00
N VAL A 166 4.72 -14.77 -11.76
CA VAL A 166 4.37 -15.95 -12.61
C VAL A 166 4.11 -15.52 -14.05
N LYS A 167 3.35 -14.43 -14.26
CA LYS A 167 2.99 -13.94 -15.60
C LYS A 167 4.22 -13.47 -16.38
N GLU A 168 5.19 -12.88 -15.71
CA GLU A 168 6.46 -12.44 -16.28
C GLU A 168 7.48 -13.57 -16.45
N ARG A 169 7.07 -14.83 -16.22
CA ARG A 169 7.95 -16.01 -16.30
C ARG A 169 9.23 -15.86 -15.48
N ARG A 170 9.15 -15.21 -14.33
CA ARG A 170 10.31 -15.05 -13.44
C ARG A 170 10.70 -16.41 -12.85
N PRO A 171 12.00 -16.64 -12.60
CA PRO A 171 12.50 -17.96 -12.18
C PRO A 171 11.95 -18.42 -10.82
N LYS A 172 11.49 -17.49 -9.98
CA LYS A 172 10.86 -17.80 -8.69
C LYS A 172 9.63 -16.95 -8.53
N ALA A 173 8.49 -17.57 -8.39
CA ALA A 173 7.22 -16.94 -8.04
C ALA A 173 6.91 -17.26 -6.58
N MET A 174 6.76 -16.22 -5.77
CA MET A 174 6.48 -16.40 -4.34
C MET A 174 5.21 -15.67 -3.96
N VAL A 175 4.34 -16.36 -3.23
CA VAL A 175 3.17 -15.77 -2.59
C VAL A 175 3.31 -15.99 -1.08
N MET A 176 3.31 -14.90 -0.35
CA MET A 176 3.19 -14.93 1.11
C MET A 176 1.74 -15.19 1.48
N VAL A 177 1.51 -16.12 2.39
CA VAL A 177 0.20 -16.41 2.97
C VAL A 177 0.25 -15.96 4.43
N ILE A 178 -0.67 -15.09 4.80
CA ILE A 178 -0.71 -14.46 6.12
C ILE A 178 -2.06 -14.79 6.75
N GLU A 179 -2.04 -15.47 7.87
CA GLU A 179 -3.22 -15.68 8.70
C GLU A 179 -3.40 -14.51 9.66
N THR A 180 -4.58 -13.88 9.63
CA THR A 180 -4.83 -12.73 10.51
C THR A 180 -4.97 -13.17 11.97
N SER A 181 -4.29 -12.45 12.85
CA SER A 181 -4.34 -12.66 14.30
C SER A 181 -5.36 -11.76 14.99
N SER A 182 -5.49 -11.93 16.30
CA SER A 182 -6.35 -11.07 17.12
C SER A 182 -5.77 -9.66 17.34
N ILE A 183 -4.47 -9.47 17.13
CA ILE A 183 -3.74 -8.24 17.44
C ILE A 183 -3.46 -7.45 16.16
N ASP A 184 -2.85 -8.10 15.17
CA ASP A 184 -2.39 -7.46 13.92
C ASP A 184 -3.41 -7.76 12.81
N ARG A 185 -4.37 -6.88 12.63
CA ARG A 185 -5.47 -7.12 11.70
C ARG A 185 -5.41 -6.27 10.45
N GLY A 186 -4.73 -5.13 10.50
CA GLY A 186 -4.79 -4.16 9.42
C GLY A 186 -6.19 -3.59 9.20
N ALA A 187 -6.44 -3.07 8.01
CA ALA A 187 -7.72 -2.52 7.61
C ALA A 187 -8.09 -2.96 6.19
N ASP A 188 -9.37 -3.22 5.97
CA ASP A 188 -9.92 -3.36 4.62
C ASP A 188 -10.03 -1.97 3.97
N ILE A 189 -9.35 -1.80 2.86
CA ILE A 189 -9.33 -0.55 2.08
C ILE A 189 -9.91 -0.74 0.68
N SER A 190 -10.54 -1.86 0.40
CA SER A 190 -11.03 -2.25 -0.92
C SER A 190 -11.97 -1.23 -1.54
N GLU A 191 -12.83 -0.59 -0.73
CA GLU A 191 -13.78 0.42 -1.22
C GLU A 191 -13.09 1.69 -1.73
N PHE A 192 -11.88 1.98 -1.25
CA PHE A 192 -11.08 3.13 -1.67
C PHE A 192 -10.16 2.84 -2.85
N SER A 193 -10.06 1.55 -3.25
CA SER A 193 -9.06 1.14 -4.22
C SER A 193 -9.33 1.71 -5.61
N GLN A 194 -8.27 2.22 -6.23
CA GLN A 194 -8.28 2.61 -7.64
C GLN A 194 -8.37 1.41 -8.59
N TYR A 195 -8.20 0.18 -8.07
CA TYR A 195 -8.27 -1.07 -8.84
C TYR A 195 -9.37 -1.96 -8.30
N PRO A 196 -10.61 -1.83 -8.83
CA PRO A 196 -11.74 -2.62 -8.37
C PRO A 196 -11.47 -4.13 -8.50
N GLY A 197 -11.81 -4.88 -7.48
CA GLY A 197 -11.65 -6.33 -7.45
C GLY A 197 -10.32 -6.83 -6.90
N GLU A 198 -9.42 -5.94 -6.47
CA GLU A 198 -8.18 -6.38 -5.80
C GLU A 198 -8.41 -6.79 -4.34
N ASN A 199 -9.54 -6.42 -3.73
CA ASN A 199 -9.86 -6.72 -2.32
C ASN A 199 -8.66 -6.44 -1.41
N GLU A 200 -8.25 -5.18 -1.36
CA GLU A 200 -6.99 -4.75 -0.76
C GLU A 200 -7.12 -4.51 0.75
N PHE A 201 -6.13 -5.02 1.50
CA PHE A 201 -5.98 -4.84 2.95
C PHE A 201 -4.60 -4.23 3.24
N LEU A 202 -4.54 -3.40 4.27
CA LEU A 202 -3.33 -2.68 4.65
C LEU A 202 -3.06 -2.77 6.15
#